data_7d6002c8ff1b9f2dac52e5a61640b515
#
_entry.id   7d6002c8ff1b9f2dac52e5a61640b515
#
_cell.length_a   1.000
_cell.length_b   1.000
_cell.length_c   1.000
_cell.angle_alpha   90.00
_cell.angle_beta   90.00
_cell.angle_gamma   90.00
#
_symmetry.space_group_name_H-M   'P 1'
#
loop_
_entity.id
_entity.type
_entity.pdbx_description
1 polymer ?
#
loop_
_entity_poly.entity_id
_entity_poly.type
_entity_poly.pdbx_seq_one_letter_code
_entity_poly.pdbx_strand_id
1 'polypeptide(L)'
;NQPVTGIHWWGMFGGWTESHLPPDLPVAFHIGIWTDGTRDSDVFDHPGSLIWETYSTNWVWAASGNEESDSKSEPGETCFLFSQLLSQDQWFQIDQARDGSGSTVYWLSIAALYDSERDEPEHVWTWKLRATASGAAGTSAQTILPAANGLSWPPTLGAQWKTGREIYDSWFNPLDMAFQL
;
A
#
# COMPACT_ATOMS: atom_id res chain seq x y z
N ASN A 1 -23.54 1.14 -6.23
CA ASN A 1 -22.12 1.30 -5.88
C ASN A 1 -22.03 2.05 -4.59
N GLN A 2 -21.25 1.55 -3.66
CA GLN A 2 -20.95 2.30 -2.45
C GLN A 2 -19.55 2.92 -2.61
N PRO A 3 -19.36 4.17 -2.15
CA PRO A 3 -18.05 4.79 -2.16
C PRO A 3 -17.12 4.10 -1.15
N VAL A 4 -15.83 4.23 -1.36
CA VAL A 4 -14.83 3.94 -0.33
C VAL A 4 -14.92 5.04 0.71
N THR A 5 -15.29 4.67 1.93
CA THR A 5 -15.51 5.59 3.06
C THR A 5 -14.49 5.44 4.17
N GLY A 6 -13.64 4.43 4.09
CA GLY A 6 -12.57 4.15 5.03
C GLY A 6 -11.59 3.15 4.46
N ILE A 7 -10.42 3.11 5.04
CA ILE A 7 -9.32 2.26 4.61
C ILE A 7 -8.71 1.61 5.84
N HIS A 8 -8.48 0.30 5.74
CA HIS A 8 -7.73 -0.48 6.70
C HIS A 8 -6.50 -1.07 6.01
N TRP A 9 -5.36 -1.00 6.66
CA TRP A 9 -4.13 -1.60 6.13
C TRP A 9 -3.26 -2.15 7.24
N TRP A 10 -2.44 -3.12 6.90
CA TRP A 10 -1.54 -3.76 7.85
C TRP A 10 -0.10 -3.42 7.50
N GLY A 11 0.67 -3.14 8.51
CA GLY A 11 2.09 -2.84 8.36
C GLY A 11 2.88 -3.19 9.60
N MET A 12 4.17 -3.12 9.47
CA MET A 12 5.14 -3.42 10.51
C MET A 12 6.18 -2.30 10.55
N PHE A 13 6.96 -2.29 11.61
CA PHE A 13 8.14 -1.42 11.72
C PHE A 13 9.38 -2.32 11.82
N GLY A 14 10.35 -2.09 10.94
CA GLY A 14 11.52 -2.94 10.81
C GLY A 14 12.24 -3.15 12.14
N GLY A 15 12.41 -4.39 12.55
CA GLY A 15 13.03 -4.79 13.81
C GLY A 15 12.20 -4.51 15.08
N TRP A 16 10.94 -4.07 14.98
CA TRP A 16 10.08 -3.76 16.13
C TRP A 16 9.23 -4.95 16.54
N THR A 17 9.36 -5.38 17.81
CA THR A 17 8.69 -6.60 18.34
C THR A 17 7.70 -6.31 19.48
N GLU A 18 7.60 -5.05 19.91
CA GLU A 18 6.71 -4.65 21.00
C GLU A 18 5.27 -4.45 20.51
N SER A 19 4.28 -4.66 21.37
CA SER A 19 2.86 -4.53 21.05
C SER A 19 2.34 -3.08 21.00
N HIS A 20 3.19 -2.10 21.21
CA HIS A 20 2.91 -0.66 21.06
C HIS A 20 3.74 -0.11 19.89
N LEU A 21 3.38 1.05 19.38
CA LEU A 21 4.12 1.68 18.28
C LEU A 21 5.51 2.16 18.72
N PRO A 22 6.50 2.17 17.81
CA PRO A 22 7.81 2.76 18.08
C PRO A 22 7.73 4.26 18.30
N PRO A 23 8.77 4.90 18.86
CA PRO A 23 8.77 6.33 19.15
C PRO A 23 8.76 7.21 17.88
N ASP A 24 9.36 6.74 16.79
CA ASP A 24 9.51 7.50 15.54
C ASP A 24 8.45 7.08 14.53
N LEU A 25 7.28 7.73 14.63
CA LEU A 25 6.13 7.44 13.78
C LEU A 25 6.13 8.29 12.50
N PRO A 26 5.51 7.79 11.42
CA PRO A 26 5.16 8.62 10.28
C PRO A 26 4.29 9.80 10.70
N VAL A 27 4.56 10.98 10.17
CA VAL A 27 3.70 12.16 10.36
C VAL A 27 2.38 12.03 9.59
N ALA A 28 2.39 11.25 8.52
CA ALA A 28 1.21 10.93 7.73
C ALA A 28 1.43 9.65 6.92
N PHE A 29 0.34 9.08 6.41
CA PHE A 29 0.39 8.13 5.29
C PHE A 29 -0.19 8.81 4.06
N HIS A 30 0.54 8.80 2.95
CA HIS A 30 0.00 9.12 1.65
C HIS A 30 -0.70 7.89 1.10
N ILE A 31 -1.97 8.02 0.75
CA ILE A 31 -2.81 6.94 0.22
C ILE A 31 -3.28 7.38 -1.17
N GLY A 32 -3.03 6.57 -2.17
CA GLY A 32 -3.38 6.87 -3.56
C GLY A 32 -4.14 5.73 -4.23
N ILE A 33 -5.10 6.09 -5.08
CA ILE A 33 -5.81 5.16 -5.97
C ILE A 33 -5.43 5.48 -7.40
N TRP A 34 -5.04 4.44 -8.13
CA TRP A 34 -4.56 4.51 -9.50
C TRP A 34 -5.50 3.74 -10.42
N THR A 35 -5.59 4.17 -11.65
CA THR A 35 -6.20 3.35 -12.70
C THR A 35 -5.34 2.14 -12.98
N ASP A 36 -5.90 1.16 -13.68
CA ASP A 36 -5.12 0.10 -14.28
C ASP A 36 -4.36 0.65 -15.50
N GLY A 37 -3.10 0.26 -15.64
CA GLY A 37 -2.29 0.54 -16.82
C GLY A 37 -2.68 -0.39 -17.96
N THR A 38 -2.71 0.13 -19.17
CA THR A 38 -2.91 -0.71 -20.36
C THR A 38 -1.68 -1.60 -20.55
N ARG A 39 -1.90 -2.88 -20.80
CA ARG A 39 -0.86 -3.81 -21.23
C ARG A 39 -0.23 -3.33 -22.53
N ASP A 40 0.95 -2.77 -22.45
CA ASP A 40 1.88 -2.81 -23.57
C ASP A 40 2.49 -4.20 -23.62
N SER A 41 2.73 -4.73 -24.79
CA SER A 41 2.90 -6.14 -25.16
C SER A 41 3.90 -7.00 -24.36
N ASP A 42 4.60 -6.44 -23.40
CA ASP A 42 5.68 -7.13 -22.67
C ASP A 42 5.61 -6.99 -21.16
N VAL A 43 4.54 -6.47 -20.59
CA VAL A 43 4.53 -6.12 -19.18
C VAL A 43 3.25 -6.65 -18.50
N PHE A 44 3.43 -7.17 -17.31
CA PHE A 44 2.40 -7.45 -16.33
C PHE A 44 1.48 -6.23 -16.12
N ASP A 45 0.29 -6.45 -15.64
CA ASP A 45 -0.64 -5.38 -15.25
C ASP A 45 0.04 -4.51 -14.18
N HIS A 46 -0.11 -3.20 -14.29
CA HIS A 46 0.56 -2.24 -13.42
C HIS A 46 -0.32 -1.01 -13.19
N PRO A 47 -0.06 -0.21 -12.14
CA PRO A 47 -0.75 1.05 -11.96
C PRO A 47 -0.57 1.97 -13.18
N GLY A 48 -1.62 2.69 -13.54
CA GLY A 48 -1.61 3.70 -14.59
C GLY A 48 -1.46 5.12 -14.04
N SER A 49 -2.56 5.88 -14.03
CA SER A 49 -2.59 7.26 -13.52
C SER A 49 -3.10 7.31 -12.10
N LEU A 50 -2.50 8.16 -11.25
CA LEU A 50 -3.03 8.49 -9.94
C LEU A 50 -4.28 9.36 -10.11
N ILE A 51 -5.44 8.85 -9.67
CA ILE A 51 -6.75 9.49 -9.85
C ILE A 51 -7.39 9.99 -8.57
N TRP A 52 -6.90 9.55 -7.43
CA TRP A 52 -7.34 9.99 -6.12
C TRP A 52 -6.20 9.85 -5.12
N GLU A 53 -6.08 10.81 -4.21
CA GLU A 53 -5.11 10.76 -3.13
C GLU A 53 -5.66 11.40 -1.86
N THR A 54 -5.15 10.97 -0.73
CA THR A 54 -5.36 11.62 0.56
C THR A 54 -4.15 11.44 1.47
N TYR A 55 -4.05 12.33 2.46
CA TYR A 55 -3.04 12.26 3.50
C TYR A 55 -3.72 11.89 4.82
N SER A 56 -3.46 10.69 5.30
CA SER A 56 -3.96 10.19 6.57
C SER A 56 -3.06 10.67 7.71
N THR A 57 -3.56 11.61 8.51
CA THR A 57 -2.86 12.14 9.70
C THR A 57 -3.57 11.74 11.00
N ASN A 58 -4.83 11.31 10.93
CA ASN A 58 -5.68 10.96 12.07
C ASN A 58 -6.03 9.45 12.07
N TRP A 59 -5.08 8.62 11.71
CA TRP A 59 -5.24 7.19 11.72
C TRP A 59 -5.27 6.65 13.16
N VAL A 60 -6.02 5.57 13.37
CA VAL A 60 -6.01 4.75 14.57
C VAL A 60 -5.33 3.42 14.30
N TRP A 61 -4.87 2.75 15.36
CA TRP A 61 -4.13 1.51 15.21
C TRP A 61 -4.48 0.49 16.29
N ALA A 62 -4.17 -0.78 16.02
CA ALA A 62 -4.19 -1.86 16.99
C ALA A 62 -3.08 -2.87 16.65
N ALA A 63 -2.46 -3.47 17.66
CA ALA A 63 -1.59 -4.62 17.43
C ALA A 63 -2.42 -5.79 16.88
N SER A 64 -1.95 -6.43 15.81
CA SER A 64 -2.67 -7.46 15.04
C SER A 64 -1.97 -8.82 15.03
N GLY A 65 -0.97 -9.01 15.88
CA GLY A 65 -0.16 -10.23 15.96
C GLY A 65 1.29 -9.98 15.55
N ASN A 66 2.05 -11.05 15.46
CA ASN A 66 3.46 -10.99 15.08
C ASN A 66 3.69 -11.82 13.81
N GLU A 67 4.69 -11.43 13.02
CA GLU A 67 5.22 -12.26 11.96
C GLU A 67 5.82 -13.53 12.55
N GLU A 68 5.77 -14.60 11.77
CA GLU A 68 6.60 -15.77 12.07
C GLU A 68 8.05 -15.40 11.82
N SER A 69 8.89 -15.49 12.85
CA SER A 69 10.32 -15.34 12.70
C SER A 69 10.90 -16.57 12.03
N ASP A 70 11.84 -16.38 11.10
CA ASP A 70 12.64 -17.47 10.52
C ASP A 70 13.48 -18.18 11.60
N SER A 71 13.74 -17.52 12.70
CA SER A 71 14.39 -18.04 13.89
C SER A 71 13.36 -18.40 14.95
N LYS A 72 13.24 -19.68 15.32
CA LYS A 72 12.37 -20.12 16.40
C LYS A 72 12.70 -19.53 17.78
N SER A 73 13.79 -18.81 17.90
CA SER A 73 14.31 -18.25 19.14
C SER A 73 14.06 -16.74 19.30
N GLU A 74 13.63 -16.06 18.25
CA GLU A 74 13.37 -14.61 18.29
C GLU A 74 11.91 -14.32 17.95
N PRO A 75 11.27 -13.36 18.67
CA PRO A 75 9.95 -12.92 18.30
C PRO A 75 10.00 -12.27 16.92
N GLY A 76 9.02 -12.57 16.07
CA GLY A 76 8.86 -11.87 14.80
C GLY A 76 8.38 -10.43 15.03
N GLU A 77 8.52 -9.61 14.01
CA GLU A 77 8.08 -8.21 14.03
C GLU A 77 6.58 -8.11 14.31
N THR A 78 6.20 -7.11 15.10
CA THR A 78 4.79 -6.89 15.41
C THR A 78 4.06 -6.29 14.22
N CYS A 79 2.99 -6.93 13.81
CA CYS A 79 2.07 -6.44 12.79
C CYS A 79 1.01 -5.53 13.43
N PHE A 80 0.77 -4.38 12.84
CA PHE A 80 -0.24 -3.42 13.25
C PHE A 80 -1.30 -3.26 12.19
N LEU A 81 -2.55 -3.23 12.62
CA LEU A 81 -3.68 -2.76 11.82
C LEU A 81 -3.79 -1.25 11.98
N PHE A 82 -3.79 -0.54 10.88
CA PHE A 82 -4.08 0.89 10.80
C PHE A 82 -5.46 1.11 10.18
N SER A 83 -6.15 2.15 10.60
CA SER A 83 -7.48 2.47 10.11
C SER A 83 -7.67 3.97 9.99
N GLN A 84 -8.27 4.39 8.89
CA GLN A 84 -8.67 5.76 8.61
C GLN A 84 -10.10 5.79 8.08
N LEU A 85 -10.97 6.53 8.74
CA LEU A 85 -12.26 6.93 8.17
C LEU A 85 -12.06 8.19 7.33
N LEU A 86 -12.61 8.18 6.13
CA LEU A 86 -12.58 9.32 5.23
C LEU A 86 -13.76 10.26 5.51
N SER A 87 -13.50 11.56 5.50
CA SER A 87 -14.58 12.55 5.49
C SER A 87 -15.32 12.48 4.14
N GLN A 88 -16.56 12.93 4.11
CA GLN A 88 -17.42 12.78 2.93
C GLN A 88 -16.83 13.42 1.65
N ASP A 89 -16.09 14.49 1.79
CA ASP A 89 -15.39 15.18 0.70
C ASP A 89 -14.16 14.42 0.19
N GLN A 90 -13.68 13.44 0.94
CA GLN A 90 -12.56 12.56 0.59
C GLN A 90 -13.03 11.20 0.06
N TRP A 91 -14.33 10.92 0.03
CA TRP A 91 -14.81 9.62 -0.44
C TRP A 91 -14.44 9.37 -1.90
N PHE A 92 -13.88 8.20 -2.16
CA PHE A 92 -13.62 7.77 -3.53
C PHE A 92 -14.84 7.02 -4.09
N GLN A 93 -15.36 7.51 -5.22
CA GLN A 93 -16.45 6.84 -5.95
C GLN A 93 -15.84 5.83 -6.93
N ILE A 94 -16.14 4.55 -6.70
CA ILE A 94 -15.77 3.51 -7.64
C ILE A 94 -16.68 3.63 -8.87
N ASP A 95 -16.12 4.11 -9.99
CA ASP A 95 -16.82 4.11 -11.27
C ASP A 95 -16.92 2.68 -11.78
N GLN A 96 -18.14 2.23 -12.07
CA GLN A 96 -18.32 0.98 -12.80
C GLN A 96 -17.88 1.17 -14.25
N ALA A 97 -17.19 0.17 -14.76
CA ALA A 97 -16.56 0.15 -16.07
C ALA A 97 -17.30 0.97 -17.15
N ARG A 98 -16.61 1.96 -17.66
CA ARG A 98 -17.07 2.74 -18.83
C ARG A 98 -17.06 1.94 -20.14
N ASP A 99 -16.39 0.79 -20.16
CA ASP A 99 -16.13 0.00 -21.37
C ASP A 99 -17.01 -1.23 -21.54
N GLY A 100 -17.96 -1.46 -20.63
CA GLY A 100 -18.86 -2.62 -20.69
C GLY A 100 -18.18 -3.97 -20.40
N SER A 101 -16.91 -3.99 -20.02
CA SER A 101 -16.18 -5.23 -19.67
C SER A 101 -16.57 -5.79 -18.29
N GLY A 102 -17.29 -5.02 -17.49
CA GLY A 102 -17.88 -5.47 -16.23
C GLY A 102 -16.95 -5.42 -15.01
N SER A 103 -15.68 -5.09 -15.16
CA SER A 103 -14.72 -5.04 -14.06
C SER A 103 -13.72 -3.90 -14.27
N THR A 104 -13.70 -2.93 -13.37
CA THR A 104 -12.65 -1.92 -13.33
C THR A 104 -11.65 -2.30 -12.24
N VAL A 105 -10.40 -2.46 -12.62
CA VAL A 105 -9.29 -2.69 -11.68
C VAL A 105 -8.75 -1.35 -11.22
N TYR A 106 -8.54 -1.22 -9.94
CA TYR A 106 -7.84 -0.10 -9.32
C TYR A 106 -6.67 -0.61 -8.50
N TRP A 107 -5.62 0.18 -8.46
CA TRP A 107 -4.46 -0.08 -7.64
C TRP A 107 -4.45 0.87 -6.45
N LEU A 108 -4.11 0.33 -5.27
CA LEU A 108 -3.95 1.11 -4.04
C LEU A 108 -2.46 1.27 -3.75
N SER A 109 -2.05 2.48 -3.40
CA SER A 109 -0.72 2.73 -2.85
C SER A 109 -0.83 3.34 -1.46
N ILE A 110 0.04 2.92 -0.54
CA ILE A 110 0.17 3.50 0.80
C ILE A 110 1.65 3.69 1.09
N ALA A 111 2.03 4.89 1.50
CA ALA A 111 3.41 5.22 1.84
C ALA A 111 3.47 6.01 3.14
N ALA A 112 4.35 5.60 4.03
CA ALA A 112 4.65 6.33 5.26
C ALA A 112 5.47 7.57 4.93
N LEU A 113 5.06 8.72 5.45
CA LEU A 113 5.77 9.99 5.33
C LEU A 113 6.36 10.35 6.69
N TYR A 114 7.66 10.55 6.72
CA TYR A 114 8.40 10.97 7.90
C TYR A 114 8.78 12.45 7.79
N ASP A 115 9.03 13.07 8.94
CA ASP A 115 9.52 14.44 8.99
C ASP A 115 10.93 14.50 8.41
N SER A 116 11.11 15.24 7.33
CA SER A 116 12.41 15.39 6.64
C SER A 116 13.45 16.21 7.45
N GLU A 117 13.02 16.88 8.52
CA GLU A 117 13.91 17.62 9.40
C GLU A 117 14.47 16.76 10.55
N ARG A 118 14.03 15.51 10.66
CA ARG A 118 14.51 14.55 11.64
C ARG A 118 15.49 13.56 11.02
N ASP A 119 16.28 12.93 11.87
CA ASP A 119 17.10 11.80 11.49
C ASP A 119 16.21 10.66 10.91
N GLU A 120 16.81 9.80 10.07
CA GLU A 120 16.11 8.63 9.57
C GLU A 120 15.58 7.80 10.74
N PRO A 121 14.30 7.35 10.69
CA PRO A 121 13.71 6.58 11.77
C PRO A 121 14.46 5.25 11.92
N GLU A 122 14.70 4.83 13.17
CA GLU A 122 15.34 3.56 13.47
C GLU A 122 14.47 2.39 12.98
N HIS A 123 13.15 2.55 13.08
CA HIS A 123 12.17 1.55 12.69
C HIS A 123 11.30 2.08 11.56
N VAL A 124 11.72 1.82 10.31
CA VAL A 124 10.97 2.26 9.12
C VAL A 124 9.71 1.41 8.96
N TRP A 125 8.57 2.06 8.71
CA TRP A 125 7.34 1.37 8.41
C TRP A 125 7.40 0.65 7.07
N THR A 126 6.88 -0.58 7.02
CA THR A 126 6.73 -1.39 5.82
C THR A 126 5.31 -1.93 5.73
N TRP A 127 4.79 -2.02 4.53
CA TRP A 127 3.46 -2.59 4.29
C TRP A 127 3.51 -4.11 4.44
N LYS A 128 2.53 -4.67 5.17
CA LYS A 128 2.41 -6.13 5.33
C LYS A 128 2.09 -6.80 4.02
N LEU A 129 2.86 -7.80 3.67
CA LEU A 129 2.61 -8.66 2.53
C LEU A 129 1.66 -9.80 2.90
N ARG A 130 0.91 -10.28 1.92
CA ARG A 130 0.08 -11.48 2.01
C ARG A 130 0.23 -12.30 0.73
N ALA A 131 -0.04 -13.60 0.80
CA ALA A 131 -0.17 -14.41 -0.39
C ALA A 131 -1.37 -13.90 -1.23
N THR A 132 -1.23 -13.88 -2.55
CA THR A 132 -2.34 -13.59 -3.46
C THR A 132 -3.45 -14.62 -3.27
N ALA A 133 -4.70 -14.18 -3.25
CA ALA A 133 -5.83 -15.09 -3.14
C ALA A 133 -5.86 -16.02 -4.38
N SER A 134 -5.97 -17.33 -4.15
CA SER A 134 -6.09 -18.29 -5.24
C SER A 134 -7.33 -17.98 -6.08
N GLY A 135 -7.13 -17.73 -7.38
CA GLY A 135 -8.22 -17.36 -8.31
C GLY A 135 -8.46 -15.86 -8.43
N ALA A 136 -7.75 -15.00 -7.71
CA ALA A 136 -7.69 -13.59 -8.06
C ALA A 136 -7.05 -13.47 -9.44
N ALA A 137 -7.79 -12.92 -10.39
CA ALA A 137 -7.23 -12.49 -11.67
C ALA A 137 -6.29 -11.33 -11.33
N GLY A 138 -5.01 -11.60 -11.14
CA GLY A 138 -4.19 -10.51 -10.69
C GLY A 138 -2.73 -10.81 -10.72
N THR A 139 -2.12 -9.81 -10.97
CA THR A 139 -0.76 -9.42 -10.81
C THR A 139 -0.43 -9.26 -9.33
N SER A 140 0.78 -9.62 -9.00
CA SER A 140 1.38 -9.31 -7.70
C SER A 140 1.42 -7.81 -7.44
N ALA A 141 1.47 -7.42 -6.18
CA ALA A 141 1.80 -6.07 -5.77
C ALA A 141 3.10 -5.59 -6.42
N GLN A 142 3.24 -4.30 -6.56
CA GLN A 142 4.41 -3.70 -7.19
C GLN A 142 5.08 -2.69 -6.29
N THR A 143 6.41 -2.71 -6.28
CA THR A 143 7.20 -1.67 -5.65
C THR A 143 7.38 -0.51 -6.62
N ILE A 144 7.02 0.70 -6.19
CA ILE A 144 7.32 1.91 -6.96
C ILE A 144 8.83 2.20 -6.90
N LEU A 145 9.36 2.65 -8.02
CA LEU A 145 10.72 3.16 -8.13
C LEU A 145 10.63 4.64 -8.52
N PRO A 146 10.49 5.58 -7.56
CA PRO A 146 10.17 6.97 -7.86
C PRO A 146 11.17 7.63 -8.81
N ALA A 147 12.46 7.43 -8.60
CA ALA A 147 13.50 7.98 -9.46
C ALA A 147 13.41 7.48 -10.91
N ALA A 148 13.12 6.19 -11.11
CA ALA A 148 12.98 5.60 -12.45
C ALA A 148 11.68 6.06 -13.14
N ASN A 149 10.64 6.38 -12.36
CA ASN A 149 9.39 6.94 -12.87
C ASN A 149 9.48 8.45 -13.15
N GLY A 150 10.52 9.14 -12.67
CA GLY A 150 10.61 10.60 -12.71
C GLY A 150 9.51 11.28 -11.89
N LEU A 151 8.98 10.59 -10.89
CA LEU A 151 7.96 11.10 -9.98
C LEU A 151 8.60 11.86 -8.84
N SER A 152 7.99 12.99 -8.47
CA SER A 152 8.22 13.56 -7.13
C SER A 152 7.59 12.63 -6.09
N TRP A 153 8.16 12.57 -4.92
CA TRP A 153 7.62 11.78 -3.84
C TRP A 153 7.11 12.67 -2.70
N PRO A 154 5.89 12.48 -2.17
CA PRO A 154 4.85 11.58 -2.68
C PRO A 154 4.34 12.01 -4.07
N PRO A 155 3.79 11.07 -4.87
CA PRO A 155 3.20 11.42 -6.15
C PRO A 155 1.94 12.26 -5.95
N THR A 156 1.62 13.10 -6.93
CA THR A 156 0.43 13.96 -6.92
C THR A 156 -0.57 13.53 -8.00
N LEU A 157 -1.82 13.98 -7.90
CA LEU A 157 -2.88 13.69 -8.86
C LEU A 157 -2.41 13.87 -10.31
N GLY A 158 -2.75 12.91 -11.16
CA GLY A 158 -2.32 12.88 -12.56
C GLY A 158 -0.93 12.31 -12.81
N ALA A 159 -0.17 11.97 -11.74
CA ALA A 159 1.09 11.25 -11.89
C ALA A 159 0.89 9.94 -12.66
N GLN A 160 1.86 9.59 -13.52
CA GLN A 160 1.83 8.39 -14.34
C GLN A 160 2.82 7.37 -13.79
N TRP A 161 2.36 6.15 -13.60
CA TRP A 161 3.25 5.03 -13.34
C TRP A 161 4.00 4.67 -14.62
N LYS A 162 5.31 4.58 -14.55
CA LYS A 162 6.13 4.24 -15.74
C LYS A 162 6.85 2.92 -15.57
N THR A 163 7.28 2.60 -14.38
CA THR A 163 8.03 1.39 -14.09
C THR A 163 7.90 1.01 -12.62
N GLY A 164 7.93 -0.27 -12.36
CA GLY A 164 7.88 -0.86 -11.02
C GLY A 164 8.47 -2.26 -11.07
N ARG A 165 8.41 -2.94 -9.95
CA ARG A 165 8.84 -4.33 -9.82
C ARG A 165 7.77 -5.10 -9.07
N GLU A 166 7.37 -6.24 -9.62
CA GLU A 166 6.50 -7.18 -8.91
C GLU A 166 7.19 -7.71 -7.65
N ILE A 167 6.39 -7.97 -6.62
CA ILE A 167 6.85 -8.49 -5.33
C ILE A 167 6.54 -9.98 -5.27
N TYR A 168 7.57 -10.76 -4.98
CA TYR A 168 7.49 -12.20 -4.82
C TYR A 168 8.10 -12.63 -3.48
N ASP A 169 7.64 -13.76 -2.96
CA ASP A 169 8.32 -14.41 -1.84
C ASP A 169 9.62 -15.12 -2.29
N SER A 170 10.33 -15.74 -1.36
CA SER A 170 11.57 -16.48 -1.63
C SER A 170 11.37 -17.70 -2.56
N TRP A 171 10.13 -18.13 -2.78
CA TRP A 171 9.74 -19.25 -3.64
C TRP A 171 9.16 -18.78 -4.97
N PHE A 172 9.29 -17.50 -5.30
CA PHE A 172 8.74 -16.87 -6.50
C PHE A 172 7.20 -16.92 -6.60
N ASN A 173 6.49 -17.06 -5.47
CA ASN A 173 5.04 -16.85 -5.47
C ASN A 173 4.75 -15.36 -5.43
N PRO A 174 3.76 -14.90 -6.23
CA PRO A 174 3.36 -13.49 -6.21
C PRO A 174 2.75 -13.13 -4.85
N LEU A 175 3.11 -11.95 -4.36
CA LEU A 175 2.60 -11.39 -3.12
C LEU A 175 1.72 -10.18 -3.41
N ASP A 176 0.80 -9.90 -2.52
CA ASP A 176 -0.06 -8.73 -2.52
C ASP A 176 0.07 -7.99 -1.19
N MET A 177 -0.43 -6.76 -1.13
CA MET A 177 -0.45 -5.97 0.10
C MET A 177 -1.71 -6.26 0.91
N ALA A 178 -1.60 -6.25 2.23
CA ALA A 178 -2.73 -6.48 3.12
C ALA A 178 -3.50 -5.17 3.35
N PHE A 179 -4.72 -5.08 2.80
CA PHE A 179 -5.62 -3.95 3.01
C PHE A 179 -7.09 -4.37 2.89
N GLN A 180 -7.98 -3.46 3.31
CA GLN A 180 -9.44 -3.55 3.15
C GLN A 180 -10.02 -2.14 2.91
N LEU A 181 -10.95 -2.03 1.97
CA LEU A 181 -11.69 -0.81 1.63
C LEU A 181 -13.16 -0.90 2.03
#